data_2192e2a7faee4b1c1cc46389ccefe1ed
#
_entry.id   2192e2a7faee4b1c1cc46389ccefe1ed
#
_cell.length_a   1.000
_cell.length_b   1.000
_cell.length_c   1.000
_cell.angle_alpha   90.00
_cell.angle_beta   90.00
_cell.angle_gamma   90.00
#
_symmetry.space_group_name_H-M   'P 1'
#
loop_
_entity.id
_entity.type
_entity.pdbx_description
1 polymer ?
#
loop_
_entity_poly.entity_id
_entity_poly.type
_entity_poly.pdbx_seq_one_letter_code
_entity_poly.pdbx_strand_id
1 'polypeptide(L)'
;QAANVVPLEYGLVPEADSARVLGSLLRDLDGTRDRIGTGFVGTLSMMELMPRIDPERAYRLATQPDYPGWGFMALSGATTMWETWDGSASRNHPPFCLISAYFYKYLAGIRCDRAYPGFERFTVDPSVVGDLTFVEAWHDSPYGRIRSEWRRDGSRLTMKVSVPVGTTATIGVPTRDAAGVAESGRPVSGTDGVKFLRAAGGKAFYEVGSGSYVFTSRL
;
A
#
# COMPACT_ATOMS: atom_id res chain seq x y z
N GLN A 1 6.69 -20.43 -3.57
CA GLN A 1 6.01 -19.17 -3.23
C GLN A 1 4.50 -19.33 -3.26
N ALA A 2 3.88 -19.68 -4.41
CA ALA A 2 2.41 -19.73 -4.55
C ALA A 2 1.72 -20.65 -3.53
N ALA A 3 2.26 -21.84 -3.27
CA ALA A 3 1.70 -22.80 -2.30
C ALA A 3 1.68 -22.29 -0.85
N ASN A 4 2.47 -21.26 -0.54
CA ASN A 4 2.51 -20.63 0.79
C ASN A 4 1.69 -19.32 0.81
N VAL A 5 1.88 -18.46 -0.20
CA VAL A 5 1.27 -17.13 -0.17
C VAL A 5 -0.23 -17.14 -0.37
N VAL A 6 -0.75 -17.99 -1.26
CA VAL A 6 -2.20 -18.08 -1.53
C VAL A 6 -2.97 -18.51 -0.28
N PRO A 7 -2.67 -19.64 0.39
CA PRO A 7 -3.41 -20.02 1.59
C PRO A 7 -3.23 -19.03 2.75
N LEU A 8 -2.07 -18.36 2.89
CA LEU A 8 -1.90 -17.30 3.89
C LEU A 8 -2.81 -16.11 3.62
N GLU A 9 -2.87 -15.62 2.37
CA GLU A 9 -3.69 -14.47 1.99
C GLU A 9 -5.17 -14.72 2.23
N TYR A 10 -5.65 -15.93 1.94
CA TYR A 10 -7.06 -16.28 2.09
C TYR A 10 -7.43 -16.87 3.45
N GLY A 11 -6.51 -16.87 4.43
CA GLY A 11 -6.78 -17.36 5.77
C GLY A 11 -7.08 -18.88 5.85
N LEU A 12 -6.53 -19.65 4.91
CA LEU A 12 -6.72 -21.10 4.82
C LEU A 12 -5.70 -21.89 5.65
N VAL A 13 -4.66 -21.21 6.15
CA VAL A 13 -3.65 -21.80 7.02
C VAL A 13 -4.16 -21.77 8.46
N PRO A 14 -4.18 -22.91 9.19
CA PRO A 14 -4.48 -22.88 10.62
C PRO A 14 -3.58 -21.90 11.37
N GLU A 15 -4.13 -21.20 12.38
CA GLU A 15 -3.40 -20.17 13.12
C GLU A 15 -2.09 -20.68 13.70
N ALA A 16 -2.09 -21.90 14.25
CA ALA A 16 -0.91 -22.56 14.81
C ALA A 16 0.23 -22.78 13.79
N ASP A 17 -0.08 -22.85 12.50
CA ASP A 17 0.87 -23.07 11.41
C ASP A 17 1.26 -21.78 10.67
N SER A 18 0.52 -20.70 10.85
CA SER A 18 0.66 -19.46 10.06
C SER A 18 2.07 -18.89 10.13
N ALA A 19 2.68 -18.84 11.31
CA ALA A 19 4.06 -18.35 11.47
C ALA A 19 5.08 -19.24 10.74
N ARG A 20 4.89 -20.56 10.74
CA ARG A 20 5.77 -21.53 10.07
C ARG A 20 5.67 -21.40 8.55
N VAL A 21 4.44 -21.28 8.02
CA VAL A 21 4.20 -21.14 6.58
C VAL A 21 4.72 -19.78 6.08
N LEU A 22 4.47 -18.69 6.84
CA LEU A 22 5.02 -17.37 6.56
C LEU A 22 6.55 -17.40 6.57
N GLY A 23 7.17 -17.99 7.58
CA GLY A 23 8.63 -18.14 7.64
C GLY A 23 9.20 -18.92 6.47
N SER A 24 8.47 -19.92 5.94
CA SER A 24 8.87 -20.65 4.72
C SER A 24 8.82 -19.75 3.48
N LEU A 25 7.76 -18.92 3.34
CA LEU A 25 7.64 -17.96 2.26
C LEU A 25 8.78 -16.93 2.29
N LEU A 26 9.08 -16.38 3.47
CA LEU A 26 10.13 -15.36 3.62
C LEU A 26 11.52 -15.92 3.29
N ARG A 27 11.85 -17.15 3.75
CA ARG A 27 13.11 -17.81 3.38
C ARG A 27 13.25 -18.06 1.88
N ASP A 28 12.14 -18.41 1.21
CA ASP A 28 12.16 -18.60 -0.24
C ASP A 28 12.39 -17.25 -0.97
N LEU A 29 11.76 -16.18 -0.52
CA LEU A 29 12.03 -14.84 -1.03
C LEU A 29 13.48 -14.39 -0.78
N ASP A 30 14.06 -14.69 0.38
CA ASP A 30 15.48 -14.45 0.68
C ASP A 30 16.37 -15.21 -0.31
N GLY A 31 16.09 -16.50 -0.53
CA GLY A 31 16.84 -17.35 -1.46
C GLY A 31 16.75 -16.87 -2.91
N THR A 32 15.63 -16.27 -3.29
CA THR A 32 15.40 -15.72 -4.66
C THR A 32 15.78 -14.26 -4.78
N ARG A 33 16.29 -13.60 -3.72
CA ARG A 33 16.62 -12.16 -3.68
C ARG A 33 15.41 -11.29 -4.03
N ASP A 34 14.29 -11.54 -3.37
CA ASP A 34 13.02 -10.85 -3.58
C ASP A 34 12.53 -10.89 -5.04
N ARG A 35 12.65 -12.04 -5.72
CA ARG A 35 12.08 -12.28 -7.05
C ARG A 35 10.77 -13.04 -6.94
N ILE A 36 9.75 -12.56 -7.66
CA ILE A 36 8.43 -13.19 -7.67
C ILE A 36 8.44 -14.37 -8.66
N GLY A 37 8.66 -15.58 -8.15
CA GLY A 37 8.65 -16.81 -8.95
C GLY A 37 7.25 -17.41 -9.14
N THR A 38 6.19 -16.59 -9.16
CA THR A 38 4.81 -17.06 -9.32
C THR A 38 4.17 -16.51 -10.60
N GLY A 39 3.20 -17.24 -11.15
CA GLY A 39 2.27 -16.68 -12.12
C GLY A 39 1.29 -15.71 -11.46
N PHE A 40 0.38 -15.13 -12.22
CA PHE A 40 -0.46 -14.01 -11.79
C PHE A 40 -1.33 -14.30 -10.55
N VAL A 41 -1.82 -15.52 -10.33
CA VAL A 41 -2.62 -15.86 -9.13
C VAL A 41 -1.78 -15.73 -7.85
N GLY A 42 -0.58 -16.32 -7.83
CA GLY A 42 0.31 -16.20 -6.69
C GLY A 42 0.87 -14.79 -6.52
N THR A 43 1.10 -14.08 -7.62
CA THR A 43 1.56 -12.69 -7.60
C THR A 43 0.49 -11.75 -7.02
N LEU A 44 -0.80 -11.96 -7.36
CA LEU A 44 -1.91 -11.22 -6.74
C LEU A 44 -1.88 -11.39 -5.22
N SER A 45 -1.85 -12.63 -4.75
CA SER A 45 -1.79 -12.93 -3.31
C SER A 45 -0.53 -12.34 -2.65
N MET A 46 0.62 -12.36 -3.35
CA MET A 46 1.87 -11.76 -2.86
C MET A 46 1.73 -10.26 -2.65
N MET A 47 1.16 -9.54 -3.62
CA MET A 47 1.00 -8.08 -3.56
C MET A 47 -0.19 -7.62 -2.70
N GLU A 48 -1.03 -8.53 -2.23
CA GLU A 48 -2.03 -8.24 -1.19
C GLU A 48 -1.48 -8.57 0.22
N LEU A 49 -0.67 -9.62 0.39
CA LEU A 49 -0.14 -10.04 1.68
C LEU A 49 1.09 -9.22 2.11
N MET A 50 2.12 -9.17 1.24
CA MET A 50 3.42 -8.58 1.61
C MET A 50 3.35 -7.12 2.04
N PRO A 51 2.57 -6.22 1.42
CA PRO A 51 2.47 -4.83 1.88
C PRO A 51 1.96 -4.67 3.31
N ARG A 52 1.23 -5.66 3.84
CA ARG A 52 0.68 -5.65 5.20
C ARG A 52 1.67 -6.16 6.26
N ILE A 53 2.63 -7.00 5.86
CA ILE A 53 3.56 -7.65 6.80
C ILE A 53 4.99 -7.12 6.67
N ASP A 54 5.43 -6.78 5.47
CA ASP A 54 6.74 -6.21 5.16
C ASP A 54 6.61 -5.26 3.95
N PRO A 55 6.19 -4.00 4.17
CA PRO A 55 6.00 -3.04 3.09
C PRO A 55 7.28 -2.71 2.32
N GLU A 56 8.44 -2.76 2.98
CA GLU A 56 9.74 -2.56 2.32
C GLU A 56 10.05 -3.70 1.34
N ARG A 57 9.77 -4.93 1.73
CA ARG A 57 9.92 -6.09 0.83
C ARG A 57 8.92 -6.03 -0.33
N ALA A 58 7.66 -5.64 -0.05
CA ALA A 58 6.68 -5.44 -1.12
C ALA A 58 7.16 -4.44 -2.16
N TYR A 59 7.80 -3.35 -1.74
CA TYR A 59 8.39 -2.37 -2.64
C TYR A 59 9.54 -2.96 -3.46
N ARG A 60 10.47 -3.73 -2.83
CA ARG A 60 11.56 -4.41 -3.56
C ARG A 60 11.03 -5.42 -4.58
N LEU A 61 9.97 -6.19 -4.22
CA LEU A 61 9.30 -7.10 -5.16
C LEU A 61 8.72 -6.35 -6.36
N ALA A 62 8.08 -5.21 -6.12
CA ALA A 62 7.45 -4.38 -7.16
C ALA A 62 8.48 -3.73 -8.10
N THR A 63 9.65 -3.36 -7.58
CA THR A 63 10.71 -2.64 -8.32
C THR A 63 11.85 -3.52 -8.81
N GLN A 64 11.76 -4.85 -8.63
CA GLN A 64 12.79 -5.80 -9.02
C GLN A 64 13.17 -5.65 -10.50
N PRO A 65 14.43 -5.26 -10.83
CA PRO A 65 14.85 -5.06 -12.22
C PRO A 65 15.18 -6.36 -12.96
N ASP A 66 15.48 -7.42 -12.21
CA ASP A 66 15.84 -8.72 -12.76
C ASP A 66 14.59 -9.58 -13.03
N TYR A 67 14.76 -10.55 -13.93
CA TYR A 67 13.76 -11.60 -14.17
C TYR A 67 13.61 -12.52 -12.94
N PRO A 68 12.39 -12.89 -12.57
CA PRO A 68 11.09 -12.37 -13.03
C PRO A 68 10.64 -11.15 -12.24
N GLY A 69 10.04 -10.15 -12.90
CA GLY A 69 9.56 -8.94 -12.25
C GLY A 69 9.02 -7.88 -13.21
N TRP A 70 8.29 -6.91 -12.70
CA TRP A 70 7.77 -5.79 -13.51
C TRP A 70 8.89 -4.88 -14.03
N GLY A 71 9.94 -4.65 -13.23
CA GLY A 71 11.11 -3.90 -13.67
C GLY A 71 11.79 -4.56 -14.85
N PHE A 72 11.91 -5.90 -14.84
CA PHE A 72 12.44 -6.65 -15.98
C PHE A 72 11.58 -6.45 -17.23
N MET A 73 10.25 -6.53 -17.12
CA MET A 73 9.36 -6.25 -18.26
C MET A 73 9.59 -4.87 -18.84
N ALA A 74 9.61 -3.84 -17.98
CA ALA A 74 9.82 -2.45 -18.38
C ALA A 74 11.18 -2.24 -19.07
N LEU A 75 12.26 -2.77 -18.48
CA LEU A 75 13.62 -2.68 -19.03
C LEU A 75 13.78 -3.49 -20.32
N SER A 76 12.97 -4.53 -20.53
CA SER A 76 12.91 -5.30 -21.77
C SER A 76 12.05 -4.65 -22.86
N GLY A 77 11.59 -3.40 -22.65
CA GLY A 77 10.85 -2.61 -23.61
C GLY A 77 9.35 -2.96 -23.71
N ALA A 78 8.77 -3.53 -22.65
CA ALA A 78 7.34 -3.77 -22.59
C ALA A 78 6.56 -2.44 -22.61
N THR A 79 5.64 -2.30 -23.56
CA THR A 79 4.70 -1.17 -23.66
C THR A 79 3.31 -1.53 -23.13
N THR A 80 3.10 -2.81 -22.84
CA THR A 80 1.87 -3.41 -22.31
C THR A 80 2.23 -4.46 -21.27
N MET A 81 1.29 -4.89 -20.45
CA MET A 81 1.52 -6.02 -19.53
C MET A 81 1.56 -7.35 -20.29
N TRP A 82 2.57 -8.15 -19.99
CA TRP A 82 2.72 -9.49 -20.55
C TRP A 82 1.98 -10.52 -19.70
N GLU A 83 1.65 -11.65 -20.31
CA GLU A 83 1.03 -12.80 -19.64
C GLU A 83 2.04 -13.59 -18.80
N THR A 84 3.25 -13.71 -19.32
CA THR A 84 4.38 -14.37 -18.66
C THR A 84 5.49 -13.38 -18.41
N TRP A 85 6.29 -13.61 -17.38
CA TRP A 85 7.36 -12.70 -17.01
C TRP A 85 8.43 -12.50 -18.10
N ASP A 86 8.61 -13.48 -18.98
CA ASP A 86 9.57 -13.47 -20.11
C ASP A 86 8.98 -12.98 -21.43
N GLY A 87 7.66 -12.72 -21.48
CA GLY A 87 6.96 -12.31 -22.70
C GLY A 87 6.87 -13.39 -23.77
N SER A 88 7.00 -14.66 -23.39
CA SER A 88 6.91 -15.80 -24.33
C SER A 88 5.47 -16.11 -24.76
N ALA A 89 4.48 -15.60 -24.03
CA ALA A 89 3.05 -15.73 -24.35
C ALA A 89 2.47 -14.38 -24.80
N SER A 90 1.18 -14.11 -24.54
CA SER A 90 0.55 -12.84 -24.90
C SER A 90 1.27 -11.64 -24.28
N ARG A 91 1.51 -10.62 -25.08
CA ARG A 91 2.10 -9.35 -24.63
C ARG A 91 1.06 -8.26 -24.36
N ASN A 92 -0.20 -8.61 -24.30
CA ASN A 92 -1.30 -7.74 -23.89
C ASN A 92 -2.27 -8.53 -23.02
N HIS A 93 -1.90 -8.70 -21.72
CA HIS A 93 -2.63 -9.55 -20.80
C HIS A 93 -2.77 -8.86 -19.44
N PRO A 94 -4.00 -8.57 -18.96
CA PRO A 94 -4.20 -7.67 -17.83
C PRO A 94 -3.80 -8.20 -16.44
N PRO A 95 -3.67 -9.51 -16.14
CA PRO A 95 -3.47 -9.97 -14.76
C PRO A 95 -2.32 -9.31 -14.00
N PHE A 96 -1.17 -9.06 -14.62
CA PHE A 96 -0.07 -8.37 -13.96
C PHE A 96 -0.28 -6.84 -13.80
N CYS A 97 -1.37 -6.28 -14.37
CA CYS A 97 -1.80 -4.90 -14.06
C CYS A 97 -2.19 -4.72 -12.58
N LEU A 98 -2.33 -5.82 -11.82
CA LEU A 98 -2.54 -5.79 -10.36
C LEU A 98 -1.53 -4.91 -9.62
N ILE A 99 -0.36 -4.64 -10.19
CA ILE A 99 0.62 -3.71 -9.63
C ILE A 99 0.03 -2.31 -9.43
N SER A 100 -0.91 -1.87 -10.28
CA SER A 100 -1.62 -0.61 -10.09
C SER A 100 -2.45 -0.61 -8.81
N ALA A 101 -3.06 -1.75 -8.45
CA ALA A 101 -3.77 -1.87 -7.17
C ALA A 101 -2.82 -1.70 -5.97
N TYR A 102 -1.59 -2.23 -6.05
CA TYR A 102 -0.56 -1.99 -5.03
C TYR A 102 -0.22 -0.50 -4.90
N PHE A 103 -0.07 0.23 -6.01
CA PHE A 103 0.21 1.67 -5.96
C PHE A 103 -0.90 2.44 -5.27
N TYR A 104 -2.16 2.16 -5.58
CA TYR A 104 -3.30 2.83 -4.96
C TYR A 104 -3.54 2.40 -3.51
N LYS A 105 -3.59 1.09 -3.26
CA LYS A 105 -3.96 0.57 -1.94
C LYS A 105 -2.89 0.77 -0.88
N TYR A 106 -1.61 0.71 -1.29
CA TYR A 106 -0.51 0.67 -0.33
C TYR A 106 0.44 1.85 -0.44
N LEU A 107 0.92 2.25 -1.63
CA LEU A 107 1.80 3.41 -1.72
C LEU A 107 1.03 4.72 -1.47
N ALA A 108 -0.14 4.88 -2.07
CA ALA A 108 -1.04 5.99 -1.78
C ALA A 108 -1.93 5.75 -0.55
N GLY A 109 -2.19 4.49 -0.20
CA GLY A 109 -2.94 4.08 0.98
C GLY A 109 -4.44 4.14 0.85
N ILE A 110 -5.02 4.36 -0.34
CA ILE A 110 -6.46 4.53 -0.54
C ILE A 110 -7.13 3.14 -0.56
N ARG A 111 -7.89 2.81 0.48
CA ARG A 111 -8.60 1.53 0.62
C ARG A 111 -10.04 1.74 1.04
N CYS A 112 -10.97 1.12 0.32
CA CYS A 112 -12.38 1.06 0.71
C CYS A 112 -12.55 0.19 1.96
N ASP A 113 -13.41 0.61 2.89
CA ASP A 113 -13.88 -0.26 3.95
C ASP A 113 -14.90 -1.25 3.36
N ARG A 114 -14.65 -2.54 3.53
CA ARG A 114 -15.51 -3.60 2.98
C ARG A 114 -16.92 -3.60 3.58
N ALA A 115 -17.07 -3.11 4.81
CA ALA A 115 -18.37 -2.99 5.47
C ALA A 115 -19.19 -1.80 4.95
N TYR A 116 -18.52 -0.84 4.27
CA TYR A 116 -19.13 0.38 3.72
C TYR A 116 -18.73 0.55 2.25
N PRO A 117 -19.29 -0.26 1.33
CA PRO A 117 -18.92 -0.24 -0.08
C PRO A 117 -19.17 1.13 -0.72
N GLY A 118 -18.44 1.43 -1.79
CA GLY A 118 -18.57 2.70 -2.50
C GLY A 118 -17.77 3.85 -1.88
N PHE A 119 -16.89 3.60 -0.90
CA PHE A 119 -16.08 4.61 -0.20
C PHE A 119 -16.88 5.58 0.67
N GLU A 120 -18.05 5.19 1.19
CA GLU A 120 -18.73 5.92 2.26
C GLU A 120 -17.80 6.05 3.47
N ARG A 121 -17.12 4.94 3.81
CA ARG A 121 -15.99 4.91 4.73
C ARG A 121 -14.76 4.31 4.03
N PHE A 122 -13.61 4.92 4.27
CA PHE A 122 -12.37 4.47 3.65
C PHE A 122 -11.15 4.80 4.51
N THR A 123 -10.03 4.25 4.13
CA THR A 123 -8.74 4.50 4.78
C THR A 123 -7.80 5.18 3.79
N VAL A 124 -7.03 6.15 4.27
CA VAL A 124 -5.83 6.65 3.60
C VAL A 124 -4.64 6.39 4.51
N ASP A 125 -3.91 5.33 4.24
CA ASP A 125 -2.84 4.81 5.09
C ASP A 125 -1.63 4.39 4.22
N PRO A 126 -0.81 5.37 3.78
CA PRO A 126 0.29 5.13 2.86
C PRO A 126 1.45 4.38 3.50
N SER A 127 2.16 3.63 2.66
CA SER A 127 3.47 3.08 2.98
C SER A 127 4.56 3.99 2.39
N VAL A 128 5.32 4.63 3.26
CA VAL A 128 6.51 5.42 2.87
C VAL A 128 7.71 4.49 2.89
N VAL A 129 8.11 3.99 1.73
CA VAL A 129 9.05 2.88 1.57
C VAL A 129 10.16 3.20 0.56
N GLY A 130 11.27 2.50 0.69
CA GLY A 130 12.39 2.56 -0.23
C GLY A 130 12.92 3.98 -0.44
N ASP A 131 13.24 4.28 -1.67
CA ASP A 131 13.75 5.56 -2.14
C ASP A 131 12.67 6.54 -2.61
N LEU A 132 11.38 6.17 -2.49
CA LEU A 132 10.28 7.07 -2.83
C LEU A 132 10.32 8.34 -1.99
N THR A 133 10.30 9.48 -2.66
CA THR A 133 10.25 10.80 -2.05
C THR A 133 8.85 11.41 -2.10
N PHE A 134 8.00 10.93 -2.98
CA PHE A 134 6.61 11.36 -3.08
C PHE A 134 5.72 10.29 -3.74
N VAL A 135 4.44 10.36 -3.43
CA VAL A 135 3.36 9.69 -4.15
C VAL A 135 2.19 10.66 -4.25
N GLU A 136 1.53 10.68 -5.39
CA GLU A 136 0.28 11.42 -5.61
C GLU A 136 -0.69 10.49 -6.32
N ALA A 137 -1.89 10.33 -5.76
CA ALA A 137 -2.94 9.53 -6.34
C ALA A 137 -4.32 10.08 -6.00
N TRP A 138 -5.29 9.78 -6.85
CA TRP A 138 -6.70 10.07 -6.60
C TRP A 138 -7.59 8.93 -7.08
N HIS A 139 -8.75 8.82 -6.48
CA HIS A 139 -9.79 7.89 -6.85
C HIS A 139 -11.12 8.60 -6.93
N ASP A 140 -11.80 8.50 -8.06
CA ASP A 140 -13.13 9.07 -8.24
C ASP A 140 -14.17 8.07 -7.73
N SER A 141 -14.68 8.31 -6.53
CA SER A 141 -15.72 7.52 -5.88
C SER A 141 -17.12 8.04 -6.22
N PRO A 142 -18.19 7.29 -5.93
CA PRO A 142 -19.57 7.80 -6.06
C PRO A 142 -19.84 9.08 -5.26
N TYR A 143 -19.08 9.34 -4.20
CA TYR A 143 -19.19 10.54 -3.36
C TYR A 143 -18.32 11.71 -3.86
N GLY A 144 -17.43 11.48 -4.82
CA GLY A 144 -16.49 12.45 -5.35
C GLY A 144 -15.04 11.98 -5.23
N ARG A 145 -14.11 12.89 -5.54
CA ARG A 145 -12.69 12.59 -5.62
C ARG A 145 -12.04 12.47 -4.24
N ILE A 146 -11.49 11.31 -3.96
CA ILE A 146 -10.55 11.07 -2.86
C ILE A 146 -9.15 11.36 -3.37
N ARG A 147 -8.35 12.15 -2.65
CA ARG A 147 -6.95 12.43 -2.99
C ARG A 147 -6.04 12.02 -1.83
N SER A 148 -4.93 11.40 -2.17
CA SER A 148 -3.82 11.11 -1.26
C SER A 148 -2.53 11.56 -1.92
N GLU A 149 -1.82 12.49 -1.27
CA GLU A 149 -0.51 12.97 -1.67
C GLU A 149 0.41 12.95 -0.45
N TRP A 150 1.61 12.41 -0.59
CA TRP A 150 2.62 12.58 0.43
C TRP A 150 3.98 12.90 -0.18
N ARG A 151 4.78 13.67 0.56
CA ARG A 151 6.16 14.02 0.23
C ARG A 151 7.04 13.83 1.46
N ARG A 152 8.21 13.24 1.24
CA ARG A 152 9.26 13.06 2.24
C ARG A 152 10.46 13.94 1.89
N ASP A 153 10.87 14.76 2.86
CA ASP A 153 12.11 15.53 2.81
C ASP A 153 12.94 15.20 4.06
N GLY A 154 13.97 14.39 3.88
CA GLY A 154 14.70 13.76 4.97
C GLY A 154 13.77 12.96 5.89
N SER A 155 13.69 13.32 7.15
CA SER A 155 12.77 12.73 8.13
C SER A 155 11.42 13.43 8.20
N ARG A 156 11.20 14.53 7.49
CA ARG A 156 9.92 15.24 7.48
C ARG A 156 8.98 14.64 6.45
N LEU A 157 7.78 14.32 6.89
CA LEU A 157 6.67 13.92 6.02
C LEU A 157 5.63 15.02 5.97
N THR A 158 5.13 15.32 4.77
CA THR A 158 3.93 16.12 4.53
C THR A 158 2.94 15.26 3.77
N MET A 159 1.72 15.14 4.26
CA MET A 159 0.66 14.33 3.67
C MET A 159 -0.58 15.18 3.50
N LYS A 160 -1.12 15.24 2.25
CA LYS A 160 -2.36 15.95 1.93
C LYS A 160 -3.42 14.93 1.56
N VAL A 161 -4.61 15.10 2.13
CA VAL A 161 -5.74 14.21 1.91
C VAL A 161 -6.97 15.03 1.62
N SER A 162 -7.76 14.64 0.60
CA SER A 162 -9.09 15.18 0.37
C SER A 162 -10.13 14.08 0.59
N VAL A 163 -11.12 14.39 1.42
CA VAL A 163 -12.22 13.52 1.82
C VAL A 163 -13.52 14.10 1.27
N PRO A 164 -14.23 13.39 0.37
CA PRO A 164 -15.47 13.88 -0.26
C PRO A 164 -16.58 14.15 0.74
N VAL A 165 -17.53 14.99 0.34
CA VAL A 165 -18.72 15.30 1.14
C VAL A 165 -19.53 14.03 1.42
N GLY A 166 -20.01 13.88 2.66
CA GLY A 166 -20.82 12.74 3.08
C GLY A 166 -20.02 11.46 3.38
N THR A 167 -18.69 11.55 3.46
CA THR A 167 -17.83 10.41 3.75
C THR A 167 -16.98 10.62 5.00
N THR A 168 -16.46 9.51 5.56
CA THR A 168 -15.55 9.51 6.70
C THR A 168 -14.30 8.71 6.34
N ALA A 169 -13.14 9.24 6.70
CA ALA A 169 -11.87 8.56 6.44
C ALA A 169 -11.08 8.28 7.73
N THR A 170 -10.42 7.12 7.75
CA THR A 170 -9.35 6.84 8.71
C THR A 170 -8.01 7.18 8.04
N ILE A 171 -7.28 8.15 8.61
CA ILE A 171 -5.99 8.59 8.09
C ILE A 171 -4.88 7.99 8.95
N GLY A 172 -4.02 7.18 8.35
CA GLY A 172 -2.79 6.68 8.96
C GLY A 172 -1.62 7.58 8.60
N VAL A 173 -1.15 8.38 9.54
CA VAL A 173 0.00 9.28 9.35
C VAL A 173 1.27 8.59 9.83
N PRO A 174 2.23 8.24 8.93
CA PRO A 174 3.51 7.68 9.33
C PRO A 174 4.25 8.64 10.27
N THR A 175 4.69 8.16 11.44
CA THR A 175 5.38 8.96 12.45
C THR A 175 6.04 8.08 13.50
N ARG A 176 7.16 8.54 14.05
CA ARG A 176 7.77 7.95 15.27
C ARG A 176 7.15 8.46 16.56
N ASP A 177 6.50 9.63 16.51
CA ASP A 177 5.87 10.27 17.65
C ASP A 177 4.48 10.80 17.26
N ALA A 178 3.44 10.17 17.81
CA ALA A 178 2.06 10.57 17.55
C ALA A 178 1.75 11.97 18.10
N ALA A 179 2.42 12.40 19.18
CA ALA A 179 2.24 13.73 19.76
C ALA A 179 2.84 14.85 18.89
N GLY A 180 3.83 14.50 18.06
CA GLY A 180 4.48 15.42 17.13
C GLY A 180 3.75 15.61 15.80
N VAL A 181 2.60 14.97 15.61
CA VAL A 181 1.79 15.15 14.39
C VAL A 181 1.06 16.50 14.46
N ALA A 182 1.14 17.24 13.35
CA ALA A 182 0.39 18.47 13.20
C ALA A 182 -0.55 18.40 11.98
N GLU A 183 -1.68 19.08 12.04
CA GLU A 183 -2.61 19.32 10.93
C GLU A 183 -2.68 20.81 10.64
N SER A 184 -2.50 21.21 9.39
CA SER A 184 -2.45 22.62 8.95
C SER A 184 -1.55 23.51 9.81
N GLY A 185 -0.41 22.95 10.28
CA GLY A 185 0.59 23.64 11.10
C GLY A 185 0.23 23.77 12.58
N ARG A 186 -0.86 23.15 13.05
CA ARG A 186 -1.27 23.13 14.47
C ARG A 186 -1.18 21.70 15.02
N PRO A 187 -0.84 21.52 16.30
CA PRO A 187 -0.91 20.20 16.93
C PRO A 187 -2.29 19.57 16.73
N VAL A 188 -2.34 18.32 16.34
CA VAL A 188 -3.61 17.60 16.08
C VAL A 188 -4.50 17.57 17.33
N SER A 189 -3.91 17.53 18.53
CA SER A 189 -4.64 17.48 19.80
C SER A 189 -5.59 18.67 20.06
N GLY A 190 -5.53 19.73 19.25
CA GLY A 190 -6.40 20.90 19.33
C GLY A 190 -7.14 21.21 18.03
N THR A 191 -7.17 20.27 17.08
CA THR A 191 -7.80 20.49 15.78
C THR A 191 -9.20 19.92 15.75
N ASP A 192 -10.21 20.78 15.59
CA ASP A 192 -11.60 20.34 15.44
C ASP A 192 -11.78 19.47 14.20
N GLY A 193 -12.60 18.42 14.31
CA GLY A 193 -12.89 17.50 13.22
C GLY A 193 -11.80 16.44 12.95
N VAL A 194 -10.70 16.42 13.73
CA VAL A 194 -9.67 15.40 13.65
C VAL A 194 -9.61 14.62 14.98
N LYS A 195 -10.14 13.41 14.97
CA LYS A 195 -10.23 12.57 16.16
C LYS A 195 -9.11 11.55 16.17
N PHE A 196 -8.22 11.61 17.18
CA PHE A 196 -7.21 10.56 17.38
C PHE A 196 -7.88 9.23 17.72
N LEU A 197 -7.44 8.16 17.07
CA LEU A 197 -7.93 6.81 17.30
C LEU A 197 -6.92 5.96 18.09
N ARG A 198 -5.69 5.88 17.56
CA ARG A 198 -4.61 5.05 18.12
C ARG A 198 -3.27 5.37 17.49
N ALA A 199 -2.19 4.91 18.13
CA ALA A 199 -0.87 4.81 17.51
C ALA A 199 -0.47 3.32 17.44
N ALA A 200 -0.02 2.87 16.27
CA ALA A 200 0.40 1.49 16.05
C ALA A 200 1.28 1.40 14.79
N GLY A 201 2.26 0.49 14.79
CA GLY A 201 3.07 0.18 13.60
C GLY A 201 3.80 1.37 13.00
N GLY A 202 4.31 2.30 13.81
CA GLY A 202 5.00 3.49 13.31
C GLY A 202 4.07 4.52 12.68
N LYS A 203 2.79 4.53 13.03
CA LYS A 203 1.78 5.46 12.52
C LYS A 203 0.85 5.94 13.63
N ALA A 204 0.32 7.15 13.46
CA ALA A 204 -0.81 7.68 14.22
C ALA A 204 -2.06 7.69 13.35
N PHE A 205 -3.17 7.17 13.86
CA PHE A 205 -4.43 7.04 13.13
C PHE A 205 -5.46 8.04 13.64
N TYR A 206 -6.10 8.72 12.70
CA TYR A 206 -7.12 9.74 12.95
C TYR A 206 -8.37 9.46 12.16
N GLU A 207 -9.54 9.69 12.74
CA GLU A 207 -10.81 9.74 12.03
C GLU A 207 -11.11 11.18 11.65
N VAL A 208 -11.46 11.40 10.38
CA VAL A 208 -11.80 12.72 9.85
C VAL A 208 -13.05 12.63 8.98
N GLY A 209 -13.85 13.70 8.99
CA GLY A 209 -14.98 13.87 8.07
C GLY A 209 -14.57 14.48 6.74
N SER A 210 -15.57 14.97 5.99
CA SER A 210 -15.37 15.67 4.71
C SER A 210 -14.49 16.89 4.85
N GLY A 211 -13.52 17.06 3.95
CA GLY A 211 -12.60 18.20 4.00
C GLY A 211 -11.27 17.95 3.30
N SER A 212 -10.37 18.92 3.42
CA SER A 212 -9.00 18.83 2.95
C SER A 212 -8.05 19.00 4.15
N TYR A 213 -7.11 18.11 4.28
CA TYR A 213 -6.23 18.01 5.44
C TYR A 213 -4.76 18.02 5.01
N VAL A 214 -3.91 18.66 5.80
CA VAL A 214 -2.45 18.71 5.59
C VAL A 214 -1.76 18.25 6.87
N PHE A 215 -1.46 16.97 6.95
CA PHE A 215 -0.70 16.42 8.06
C PHE A 215 0.80 16.59 7.86
N THR A 216 1.51 16.91 8.93
CA THR A 216 2.97 16.88 8.96
C THR A 216 3.45 16.06 10.15
N SER A 217 4.54 15.30 9.94
CA SER A 217 5.10 14.42 10.94
C SER A 217 6.61 14.24 10.77
N ARG A 218 7.24 13.47 11.66
CA ARG A 218 8.62 12.96 11.52
C ARG A 218 8.61 11.43 11.44
N LEU A 219 9.33 10.93 10.42
CA LEU A 219 9.56 9.50 10.16
C LEU A 219 10.64 8.92 11.05
#